data_ea7d826ebbc232107eee542442962409
#
_entry.id   ea7d826ebbc232107eee542442962409
#
_cell.length_a   1.000
_cell.length_b   1.000
_cell.length_c   1.000
_cell.angle_alpha   90.00
_cell.angle_beta   90.00
_cell.angle_gamma   90.00
#
_symmetry.space_group_name_H-M   'P 1'
#
loop_
_entity.id
_entity.type
_entity.pdbx_description
1 polymer ?
#
loop_
_entity_poly.entity_id
_entity_poly.type
_entity_poly.pdbx_seq_one_letter_code
_entity_poly.pdbx_strand_id
1 'polypeptide(L)'
;MTKLRIRPAVAALPRYVPSKTAPGAVKISSNEMPSPPSPEVLEAIARELETINRYPDLTAAPLREALARRFGVGADQVCVGTGSSAILLAALSAVCQGGSQVVFPWRSFESYPIAIPSVGGDPVPVELLPDATHDLDAMRAAINPSTVAVIVCSPNNPTGPALTYEEIATFV
;
A
#
# COMPACT_ATOMS: atom_id res chain seq x y z
N MET A 1 15.63 -33.62 -10.21
CA MET A 1 14.92 -32.30 -10.33
C MET A 1 15.71 -31.25 -9.61
N THR A 2 16.13 -30.19 -10.27
CA THR A 2 16.88 -29.08 -9.64
C THR A 2 15.92 -28.33 -8.72
N LYS A 3 16.24 -28.21 -7.42
CA LYS A 3 15.44 -27.50 -6.44
C LYS A 3 15.43 -26.01 -6.76
N LEU A 4 14.26 -25.41 -6.91
CA LEU A 4 14.11 -23.98 -7.16
C LEU A 4 14.77 -23.18 -6.02
N ARG A 5 15.63 -22.22 -6.36
CA ARG A 5 16.26 -21.33 -5.38
C ARG A 5 15.36 -20.12 -5.13
N ILE A 6 14.69 -20.14 -3.99
CA ILE A 6 13.84 -19.02 -3.52
C ILE A 6 14.61 -18.26 -2.44
N ARG A 7 14.50 -16.94 -2.42
CA ARG A 7 15.07 -16.12 -1.35
C ARG A 7 14.51 -16.57 0.00
N PRO A 8 15.33 -16.73 1.06
CA PRO A 8 14.87 -17.22 2.37
C PRO A 8 13.72 -16.39 2.95
N ALA A 9 13.80 -15.07 2.87
CA ALA A 9 12.74 -14.17 3.33
C ALA A 9 11.40 -14.42 2.63
N VAL A 10 11.42 -14.69 1.32
CA VAL A 10 10.20 -15.02 0.55
C VAL A 10 9.69 -16.43 0.89
N ALA A 11 10.60 -17.36 1.11
CA ALA A 11 10.22 -18.73 1.50
C ALA A 11 9.57 -18.80 2.89
N ALA A 12 9.88 -17.87 3.78
CA ALA A 12 9.34 -17.75 5.13
C ALA A 12 7.96 -17.05 5.17
N LEU A 13 7.54 -16.38 4.09
CA LEU A 13 6.24 -15.71 4.06
C LEU A 13 5.08 -16.71 4.22
N PRO A 14 4.01 -16.33 4.94
CA PRO A 14 2.82 -17.16 5.06
C PRO A 14 2.18 -17.36 3.69
N ARG A 15 1.65 -18.57 3.48
CA ARG A 15 0.85 -18.83 2.27
C ARG A 15 -0.46 -18.06 2.36
N TYR A 16 -0.86 -17.45 1.24
CA TYR A 16 -2.18 -16.85 1.14
C TYR A 16 -3.26 -17.94 1.29
N VAL A 17 -4.17 -17.73 2.24
CA VAL A 17 -5.35 -18.57 2.45
C VAL A 17 -6.58 -17.69 2.19
N PRO A 18 -7.34 -17.95 1.12
CA PRO A 18 -8.57 -17.22 0.86
C PRO A 18 -9.54 -17.34 2.03
N SER A 19 -10.24 -16.26 2.35
CA SER A 19 -11.34 -16.31 3.32
C SER A 19 -12.44 -17.24 2.83
N LYS A 20 -12.98 -18.06 3.73
CA LYS A 20 -14.12 -18.92 3.40
C LYS A 20 -15.37 -18.07 3.30
N THR A 21 -16.09 -18.21 2.19
CA THR A 21 -17.46 -17.69 2.05
C THR A 21 -18.45 -18.67 2.69
N ALA A 22 -19.31 -18.18 3.57
CA ALA A 22 -20.42 -18.96 4.10
C ALA A 22 -21.71 -18.63 3.32
N PRO A 23 -22.49 -19.64 2.89
CA PRO A 23 -23.78 -19.38 2.22
C PRO A 23 -24.68 -18.50 3.08
N GLY A 24 -25.25 -17.45 2.47
CA GLY A 24 -26.14 -16.49 3.16
C GLY A 24 -25.44 -15.44 4.03
N ALA A 25 -24.10 -15.48 4.17
CA ALA A 25 -23.37 -14.46 4.88
C ALA A 25 -23.14 -13.21 4.03
N VAL A 26 -23.28 -12.03 4.64
CA VAL A 26 -22.88 -10.77 4.02
C VAL A 26 -21.40 -10.56 4.21
N LYS A 27 -20.66 -10.32 3.11
CA LYS A 27 -19.24 -10.01 3.17
C LYS A 27 -19.04 -8.55 3.57
N ILE A 28 -18.47 -8.32 4.75
CA ILE A 28 -18.16 -6.99 5.29
C ILE A 28 -16.66 -6.80 5.51
N SER A 29 -15.83 -7.64 4.86
CA SER A 29 -14.37 -7.59 4.92
C SER A 29 -13.80 -6.90 3.69
N SER A 30 -12.50 -6.50 3.78
CA SER A 30 -11.71 -5.96 2.67
C SER A 30 -12.08 -4.55 2.20
N ASN A 31 -12.90 -3.81 2.95
CA ASN A 31 -13.33 -2.44 2.61
C ASN A 31 -13.93 -2.32 1.19
N GLU A 32 -14.64 -3.37 0.74
CA GLU A 32 -15.27 -3.36 -0.57
C GLU A 32 -16.47 -2.41 -0.58
N MET A 33 -16.61 -1.64 -1.67
CA MET A 33 -17.79 -0.81 -1.87
C MET A 33 -19.02 -1.68 -2.12
N PRO A 34 -20.14 -1.44 -1.41
CA PRO A 34 -21.36 -2.23 -1.60
C PRO A 34 -22.08 -1.90 -2.92
N SER A 35 -21.82 -0.71 -3.49
CA SER A 35 -22.45 -0.24 -4.71
C SER A 35 -21.57 -0.54 -5.93
N PRO A 36 -22.15 -0.91 -7.08
CA PRO A 36 -21.42 -1.01 -8.34
C PRO A 36 -20.89 0.36 -8.78
N PRO A 37 -19.94 0.41 -9.74
CA PRO A 37 -19.52 1.65 -10.36
C PRO A 37 -20.71 2.42 -10.96
N SER A 38 -20.61 3.75 -11.02
CA SER A 38 -21.65 4.56 -11.65
C SER A 38 -21.76 4.27 -13.15
N PRO A 39 -22.94 4.53 -13.79
CA PRO A 39 -23.12 4.33 -15.23
C PRO A 39 -22.04 5.05 -16.06
N GLU A 40 -21.66 6.27 -15.70
CA GLU A 40 -20.66 7.05 -16.43
C GLU A 40 -19.27 6.38 -16.40
N VAL A 41 -18.92 5.75 -15.28
CA VAL A 41 -17.68 4.97 -15.17
C VAL A 41 -17.73 3.72 -16.05
N LEU A 42 -18.86 3.01 -16.05
CA LEU A 42 -19.04 1.82 -16.89
C LEU A 42 -18.99 2.17 -18.37
N GLU A 43 -19.62 3.27 -18.78
CA GLU A 43 -19.57 3.77 -20.16
C GLU A 43 -18.14 4.19 -20.57
N ALA A 44 -17.39 4.83 -19.67
CA ALA A 44 -16.00 5.18 -19.95
C ALA A 44 -15.15 3.93 -20.16
N ILE A 45 -15.32 2.90 -19.32
CA ILE A 45 -14.62 1.61 -19.49
C ILE A 45 -15.01 0.96 -20.83
N ALA A 46 -16.29 0.97 -21.17
CA ALA A 46 -16.76 0.36 -22.42
C ALA A 46 -16.14 1.03 -23.67
N ARG A 47 -15.97 2.34 -23.66
CA ARG A 47 -15.28 3.07 -24.76
C ARG A 47 -13.81 2.67 -24.89
N GLU A 48 -13.12 2.49 -23.77
CA GLU A 48 -11.70 2.11 -23.79
C GLU A 48 -11.48 0.67 -24.28
N LEU A 49 -12.49 -0.20 -24.18
CA LEU A 49 -12.40 -1.58 -24.69
C LEU A 49 -12.15 -1.66 -26.21
N GLU A 50 -12.49 -0.62 -26.96
CA GLU A 50 -12.26 -0.57 -28.43
C GLU A 50 -10.77 -0.55 -28.78
N THR A 51 -9.90 -0.17 -27.83
CA THR A 51 -8.46 0.02 -28.05
C THR A 51 -7.57 -0.91 -27.24
N ILE A 52 -8.13 -1.84 -26.46
CA ILE A 52 -7.35 -2.73 -25.57
C ILE A 52 -6.36 -3.65 -26.28
N ASN A 53 -6.48 -3.82 -27.58
CA ASN A 53 -5.54 -4.55 -28.43
C ASN A 53 -4.26 -3.75 -28.75
N ARG A 54 -4.17 -2.50 -28.31
CA ARG A 54 -3.00 -1.63 -28.51
C ARG A 54 -2.22 -1.54 -27.21
N TYR A 55 -0.91 -1.27 -27.33
CA TYR A 55 -0.10 -0.97 -26.15
C TYR A 55 -0.60 0.31 -25.49
N PRO A 56 -0.75 0.31 -24.14
CA PRO A 56 -1.10 1.52 -23.42
C PRO A 56 0.04 2.53 -23.44
N ASP A 57 -0.28 3.80 -23.14
CA ASP A 57 0.72 4.80 -22.78
C ASP A 57 1.40 4.39 -21.47
N LEU A 58 2.68 4.00 -21.56
CA LEU A 58 3.48 3.55 -20.41
C LEU A 58 3.69 4.66 -19.36
N THR A 59 3.52 5.93 -19.76
CA THR A 59 3.66 7.07 -18.87
C THR A 59 2.36 7.40 -18.12
N ALA A 60 1.23 6.88 -18.57
CA ALA A 60 -0.13 7.22 -18.11
C ALA A 60 -0.33 8.76 -18.04
N ALA A 61 0.20 9.51 -19.02
CA ALA A 61 0.24 10.97 -18.99
C ALA A 61 -1.13 11.61 -18.76
N PRO A 62 -2.21 11.24 -19.45
CA PRO A 62 -3.52 11.86 -19.25
C PRO A 62 -4.04 11.72 -17.81
N LEU A 63 -3.84 10.55 -17.18
CA LEU A 63 -4.26 10.30 -15.81
C LEU A 63 -3.40 11.09 -14.81
N ARG A 64 -2.08 11.08 -14.99
CA ARG A 64 -1.15 11.84 -14.12
C ARG A 64 -1.43 13.33 -14.17
N GLU A 65 -1.67 13.89 -15.35
CA GLU A 65 -2.03 15.30 -15.51
C GLU A 65 -3.39 15.64 -14.86
N ALA A 66 -4.38 14.76 -15.00
CA ALA A 66 -5.68 14.96 -14.38
C ALA A 66 -5.58 14.96 -12.84
N LEU A 67 -4.81 14.03 -12.28
CA LEU A 67 -4.54 13.97 -10.84
C LEU A 67 -3.72 15.18 -10.36
N ALA A 68 -2.70 15.57 -11.11
CA ALA A 68 -1.87 16.74 -10.81
C ALA A 68 -2.72 18.01 -10.72
N ARG A 69 -3.61 18.25 -11.70
CA ARG A 69 -4.56 19.39 -11.66
C ARG A 69 -5.50 19.30 -10.45
N ARG A 70 -6.00 18.11 -10.13
CA ARG A 70 -6.93 17.94 -9.00
C ARG A 70 -6.28 18.22 -7.64
N PHE A 71 -5.02 17.86 -7.48
CA PHE A 71 -4.30 17.98 -6.21
C PHE A 71 -3.37 19.20 -6.13
N GLY A 72 -3.26 20.00 -7.20
CA GLY A 72 -2.42 21.20 -7.23
C GLY A 72 -0.92 20.89 -7.15
N VAL A 73 -0.48 19.78 -7.75
CA VAL A 73 0.93 19.34 -7.80
C VAL A 73 1.41 19.23 -9.24
N GLY A 74 2.72 19.05 -9.45
CA GLY A 74 3.27 18.75 -10.77
C GLY A 74 2.95 17.33 -11.23
N ALA A 75 2.82 17.10 -12.54
CA ALA A 75 2.60 15.76 -13.07
C ALA A 75 3.80 14.82 -12.83
N ASP A 76 5.00 15.37 -12.64
CA ASP A 76 6.21 14.65 -12.24
C ASP A 76 6.18 14.18 -10.77
N GLN A 77 5.28 14.75 -9.97
CA GLN A 77 5.03 14.34 -8.58
C GLN A 77 3.92 13.29 -8.45
N VAL A 78 3.36 12.81 -9.56
CA VAL A 78 2.28 11.81 -9.57
C VAL A 78 2.80 10.48 -10.11
N CYS A 79 2.64 9.45 -9.31
CA CYS A 79 2.86 8.05 -9.71
C CYS A 79 1.52 7.30 -9.70
N VAL A 80 1.30 6.45 -10.70
CA VAL A 80 0.10 5.63 -10.82
C VAL A 80 0.46 4.15 -10.94
N GLY A 81 -0.43 3.28 -10.50
CA GLY A 81 -0.21 1.84 -10.53
C GLY A 81 -1.52 1.07 -10.34
N THR A 82 -1.44 -0.25 -10.39
CA THR A 82 -2.59 -1.15 -10.16
C THR A 82 -2.93 -1.21 -8.66
N GLY A 83 -3.45 -0.10 -8.16
CA GLY A 83 -3.78 0.10 -6.74
C GLY A 83 -2.56 0.49 -5.88
N SER A 84 -2.86 0.93 -4.66
CA SER A 84 -1.85 1.38 -3.69
C SER A 84 -0.83 0.29 -3.32
N SER A 85 -1.21 -0.98 -3.36
CA SER A 85 -0.30 -2.10 -3.09
C SER A 85 0.84 -2.19 -4.11
N ALA A 86 0.57 -1.95 -5.39
CA ALA A 86 1.60 -1.94 -6.42
C ALA A 86 2.55 -0.74 -6.24
N ILE A 87 2.00 0.42 -5.89
CA ILE A 87 2.80 1.63 -5.62
C ILE A 87 3.67 1.43 -4.37
N LEU A 88 3.11 0.85 -3.30
CA LEU A 88 3.85 0.49 -2.09
C LEU A 88 5.05 -0.42 -2.42
N LEU A 89 4.81 -1.49 -3.17
CA LEU A 89 5.87 -2.41 -3.58
C LEU A 89 6.94 -1.72 -4.43
N ALA A 90 6.55 -0.86 -5.36
CA ALA A 90 7.49 -0.10 -6.19
C ALA A 90 8.33 0.85 -5.34
N ALA A 91 7.70 1.61 -4.43
CA ALA A 91 8.40 2.51 -3.52
C ALA A 91 9.38 1.77 -2.61
N LEU A 92 8.94 0.68 -1.98
CA LEU A 92 9.81 -0.15 -1.15
C LEU A 92 10.96 -0.78 -1.95
N SER A 93 10.68 -1.25 -3.18
CA SER A 93 11.73 -1.81 -4.07
C SER A 93 12.79 -0.78 -4.45
N ALA A 94 12.44 0.50 -4.48
CA ALA A 94 13.37 1.57 -4.81
C ALA A 94 14.35 1.89 -3.68
N VAL A 95 13.97 1.61 -2.42
CA VAL A 95 14.76 2.02 -1.25
C VAL A 95 15.30 0.84 -0.43
N CYS A 96 14.65 -0.34 -0.48
CA CYS A 96 15.05 -1.50 0.31
C CYS A 96 16.16 -2.32 -0.36
N GLN A 97 17.11 -2.70 0.44
CA GLN A 97 18.13 -3.72 0.16
C GLN A 97 18.34 -4.58 1.42
N GLY A 98 19.20 -5.58 1.36
CA GLY A 98 19.48 -6.41 2.55
C GLY A 98 19.94 -5.59 3.75
N GLY A 99 19.24 -5.75 4.89
CA GLY A 99 19.47 -4.99 6.12
C GLY A 99 18.75 -3.64 6.20
N SER A 100 18.02 -3.23 5.16
CA SER A 100 17.18 -2.02 5.23
C SER A 100 15.96 -2.25 6.11
N GLN A 101 15.72 -1.33 7.04
CA GLN A 101 14.57 -1.39 7.94
C GLN A 101 13.44 -0.47 7.48
N VAL A 102 12.20 -0.94 7.66
CA VAL A 102 10.99 -0.15 7.40
C VAL A 102 10.15 -0.14 8.67
N VAL A 103 9.97 1.05 9.25
CA VAL A 103 9.16 1.26 10.45
C VAL A 103 7.71 1.47 10.05
N PHE A 104 6.77 0.84 10.72
CA PHE A 104 5.34 0.99 10.46
C PHE A 104 4.50 0.69 11.70
N PRO A 105 3.29 1.28 11.84
CA PRO A 105 2.40 1.00 12.95
C PRO A 105 1.80 -0.41 12.82
N TRP A 106 1.60 -1.10 13.92
CA TRP A 106 0.98 -2.41 13.94
C TRP A 106 0.00 -2.56 15.13
N ARG A 107 -1.30 -2.87 14.87
CA ARG A 107 -1.96 -3.31 13.64
C ARG A 107 -2.21 -2.17 12.65
N SER A 108 -1.81 -2.40 11.41
CA SER A 108 -2.13 -1.55 10.27
C SER A 108 -2.39 -2.43 9.05
N PHE A 109 -2.21 -1.91 7.85
CA PHE A 109 -2.50 -2.64 6.62
C PHE A 109 -1.71 -3.95 6.53
N GLU A 110 -2.43 -5.07 6.43
CA GLU A 110 -1.87 -6.43 6.54
C GLU A 110 -0.82 -6.79 5.48
N SER A 111 -0.69 -5.98 4.44
CA SER A 111 0.34 -6.17 3.43
C SER A 111 1.73 -5.75 3.87
N TYR A 112 1.91 -4.87 4.88
CA TYR A 112 3.22 -4.36 5.27
C TYR A 112 4.20 -5.46 5.67
N PRO A 113 3.86 -6.39 6.60
CA PRO A 113 4.75 -7.48 6.98
C PRO A 113 5.01 -8.51 5.87
N ILE A 114 4.30 -8.41 4.75
CA ILE A 114 4.49 -9.24 3.56
C ILE A 114 5.30 -8.50 2.51
N ALA A 115 4.93 -7.25 2.21
CA ALA A 115 5.54 -6.43 1.18
C ALA A 115 7.01 -6.12 1.49
N ILE A 116 7.33 -5.74 2.73
CA ILE A 116 8.68 -5.36 3.15
C ILE A 116 9.67 -6.53 2.95
N PRO A 117 9.46 -7.74 3.49
CA PRO A 117 10.39 -8.85 3.25
C PRO A 117 10.40 -9.32 1.79
N SER A 118 9.31 -9.14 1.04
CA SER A 118 9.26 -9.54 -0.36
C SER A 118 10.23 -8.75 -1.24
N VAL A 119 10.57 -7.54 -0.85
CA VAL A 119 11.57 -6.69 -1.53
C VAL A 119 12.96 -6.74 -0.87
N GLY A 120 13.11 -7.45 0.25
CA GLY A 120 14.38 -7.65 0.93
C GLY A 120 14.63 -6.71 2.11
N GLY A 121 13.61 -5.96 2.53
CA GLY A 121 13.65 -5.15 3.74
C GLY A 121 13.30 -5.94 5.02
N ASP A 122 13.68 -5.39 6.15
CA ASP A 122 13.37 -5.92 7.49
C ASP A 122 12.22 -5.12 8.09
N PRO A 123 11.07 -5.76 8.43
CA PRO A 123 9.92 -5.07 8.99
C PRO A 123 10.17 -4.70 10.47
N VAL A 124 9.90 -3.45 10.83
CA VAL A 124 9.97 -2.94 12.22
C VAL A 124 8.57 -2.47 12.63
N PRO A 125 7.71 -3.37 13.13
CA PRO A 125 6.39 -3.02 13.60
C PRO A 125 6.46 -2.27 14.94
N VAL A 126 5.65 -1.21 15.07
CA VAL A 126 5.47 -0.45 16.31
C VAL A 126 4.01 -0.58 16.76
N GLU A 127 3.78 -1.01 17.97
CA GLU A 127 2.44 -1.19 18.52
C GLU A 127 1.66 0.12 18.54
N LEU A 128 0.34 0.02 18.33
CA LEU A 128 -0.56 1.16 18.48
C LEU A 128 -0.75 1.52 19.95
N LEU A 129 -1.15 2.76 20.21
CA LEU A 129 -1.64 3.18 21.51
C LEU A 129 -2.95 2.45 21.89
N PRO A 130 -3.35 2.47 23.18
CA PRO A 130 -4.57 1.77 23.63
C PRO A 130 -5.86 2.22 22.94
N ASP A 131 -5.90 3.44 22.41
CA ASP A 131 -7.00 3.99 21.61
C ASP A 131 -6.93 3.64 20.12
N ALA A 132 -5.98 2.78 19.76
CA ALA A 132 -5.70 2.32 18.41
C ALA A 132 -5.17 3.41 17.44
N THR A 133 -4.67 4.53 17.96
CA THR A 133 -3.90 5.52 17.19
C THR A 133 -2.43 5.12 17.08
N HIS A 134 -1.70 5.75 16.15
CA HIS A 134 -0.26 5.52 16.02
C HIS A 134 0.50 6.10 17.18
N ASP A 135 1.42 5.32 17.76
CA ASP A 135 2.42 5.83 18.70
C ASP A 135 3.58 6.47 17.91
N LEU A 136 3.42 7.74 17.55
CA LEU A 136 4.42 8.47 16.75
C LEU A 136 5.75 8.62 17.49
N ASP A 137 5.74 8.71 18.83
CA ASP A 137 6.97 8.82 19.62
C ASP A 137 7.73 7.50 19.61
N ALA A 138 7.05 6.37 19.79
CA ALA A 138 7.68 5.05 19.67
C ALA A 138 8.14 4.79 18.23
N MET A 139 7.38 5.20 17.21
CA MET A 139 7.81 5.09 15.81
C MET A 139 9.07 5.91 15.54
N ARG A 140 9.17 7.13 16.09
CA ARG A 140 10.37 7.97 15.99
C ARG A 140 11.56 7.33 16.70
N ALA A 141 11.35 6.77 17.88
CA ALA A 141 12.38 6.07 18.65
C ALA A 141 12.91 4.81 17.94
N ALA A 142 12.09 4.17 17.10
CA ALA A 142 12.48 3.01 16.31
C ALA A 142 13.36 3.35 15.09
N ILE A 143 13.42 4.62 14.68
CA ILE A 143 14.22 5.07 13.54
C ILE A 143 15.71 5.02 13.91
N ASN A 144 16.50 4.41 13.05
CA ASN A 144 17.94 4.29 13.19
C ASN A 144 18.65 4.36 11.81
N PRO A 145 19.99 4.33 11.73
CA PRO A 145 20.71 4.44 10.47
C PRO A 145 20.38 3.38 9.40
N SER A 146 19.76 2.26 9.76
CA SER A 146 19.29 1.24 8.82
C SER A 146 17.87 1.50 8.32
N THR A 147 17.15 2.46 8.90
CA THR A 147 15.78 2.80 8.50
C THR A 147 15.80 3.57 7.18
N VAL A 148 15.18 2.99 6.16
CA VAL A 148 15.10 3.59 4.81
C VAL A 148 13.71 4.13 4.50
N ALA A 149 12.70 3.70 5.25
CA ALA A 149 11.33 4.20 5.10
C ALA A 149 10.56 4.10 6.41
N VAL A 150 9.61 5.00 6.58
CA VAL A 150 8.58 4.97 7.62
C VAL A 150 7.22 5.02 6.93
N ILE A 151 6.34 4.10 7.29
CA ILE A 151 4.98 4.06 6.74
C ILE A 151 4.02 4.64 7.77
N VAL A 152 3.22 5.62 7.35
CA VAL A 152 2.12 6.19 8.12
C VAL A 152 0.83 5.93 7.35
N CYS A 153 -0.13 5.26 7.99
CA CYS A 153 -1.43 4.93 7.41
C CYS A 153 -2.51 5.77 8.07
N SER A 154 -2.98 6.81 7.40
CA SER A 154 -3.99 7.73 7.97
C SER A 154 -5.09 8.03 6.94
N PRO A 155 -6.37 7.73 7.27
CA PRO A 155 -6.85 6.95 8.42
C PRO A 155 -6.25 5.54 8.47
N ASN A 156 -5.99 5.03 9.70
CA ASN A 156 -5.40 3.71 9.82
C ASN A 156 -6.38 2.60 9.41
N ASN A 157 -5.91 1.67 8.62
CA ASN A 157 -6.65 0.47 8.24
C ASN A 157 -6.06 -0.73 9.01
N PRO A 158 -6.82 -1.47 9.88
CA PRO A 158 -8.30 -1.45 9.96
C PRO A 158 -8.87 -0.64 11.12
N THR A 159 -8.09 0.04 11.97
CA THR A 159 -8.56 0.57 13.25
C THR A 159 -9.36 1.86 13.15
N GLY A 160 -9.17 2.63 12.07
CA GLY A 160 -9.98 3.81 11.75
C GLY A 160 -9.43 5.18 12.14
N PRO A 161 -8.70 5.37 13.27
CA PRO A 161 -8.20 6.69 13.67
C PRO A 161 -7.34 7.34 12.59
N ALA A 162 -7.48 8.66 12.47
CA ALA A 162 -6.71 9.48 11.55
C ALA A 162 -5.76 10.39 12.31
N LEU A 163 -4.60 10.64 11.74
CA LEU A 163 -3.66 11.66 12.20
C LEU A 163 -4.02 13.01 11.58
N THR A 164 -3.84 14.08 12.35
CA THR A 164 -3.96 15.44 11.86
C THR A 164 -2.74 15.83 11.01
N TYR A 165 -2.90 16.90 10.23
CA TYR A 165 -1.78 17.48 9.49
C TYR A 165 -0.61 17.87 10.40
N GLU A 166 -0.91 18.48 11.57
CA GLU A 166 0.08 18.94 12.52
C GLU A 166 0.87 17.77 13.16
N GLU A 167 0.19 16.67 13.47
CA GLU A 167 0.85 15.46 13.99
C GLU A 167 1.82 14.88 12.97
N ILE A 168 1.39 14.78 11.69
CA ILE A 168 2.25 14.28 10.62
C ILE A 168 3.40 15.26 10.36
N ALA A 169 3.13 16.55 10.26
CA ALA A 169 4.16 17.56 10.01
C ALA A 169 5.20 17.65 11.13
N THR A 170 4.80 17.40 12.38
CA THR A 170 5.72 17.34 13.51
C THR A 170 6.54 16.06 13.53
N PHE A 171 5.96 14.97 13.04
CA PHE A 171 6.63 13.68 12.96
C PHE A 171 7.72 13.64 11.90
N VAL A 172 7.52 14.27 10.73
CA VAL A 172 8.45 14.32 9.60
C VAL A 172 9.57 15.33 9.84
#